data_36b65936c19084311b1e798b9633bebf
#
_entry.id   36b65936c19084311b1e798b9633bebf
#
_cell.length_a   1.000
_cell.length_b   1.000
_cell.length_c   1.000
_cell.angle_alpha   90.00
_cell.angle_beta   90.00
_cell.angle_gamma   90.00
#
_symmetry.space_group_name_H-M   'P 1'
#
loop_
_entity.id
_entity.type
_entity.pdbx_description
1 polymer ?
#
loop_
_entity_poly.entity_id
_entity_poly.type
_entity_poly.pdbx_seq_one_letter_code
_entity_poly.pdbx_strand_id
1 'polypeptide(L)'
;RYMSRHEGERVAKTMLISSVVPFMLDTDDHDGVPQKVFDGIKDGLRKDRPEFLSEFFKTFYGQGTKKGGVSDGVLHWSLMMAMQASPKATLDCVDAFGTTDFRPDLNAFDVPTLVVHGTADETVPIDPSGRAAAEAIRDAELKEYDGAPHGLTATHADQLFQDMLEFHES
;
A
#
# COMPACT_ATOMS: atom_id res chain seq x y z
N ARG A 1 10.07 -5.71 -8.08
CA ARG A 1 11.44 -5.59 -8.69
C ARG A 1 12.36 -6.73 -8.28
N TYR A 2 12.36 -7.20 -7.01
CA TYR A 2 13.23 -8.33 -6.63
C TYR A 2 12.91 -9.59 -7.47
N MET A 3 11.63 -9.96 -7.57
CA MET A 3 11.18 -11.13 -8.33
C MET A 3 11.69 -11.09 -9.78
N SER A 4 11.55 -9.96 -10.47
CA SER A 4 11.99 -9.84 -11.87
C SER A 4 13.51 -9.74 -12.05
N ARG A 5 14.22 -9.12 -11.09
CA ARG A 5 15.69 -8.92 -11.20
C ARG A 5 16.51 -10.11 -10.76
N HIS A 6 15.96 -10.94 -9.87
CA HIS A 6 16.65 -12.06 -9.25
C HIS A 6 15.90 -13.38 -9.43
N GLU A 7 14.92 -13.42 -10.38
CA GLU A 7 14.16 -14.63 -10.73
C GLU A 7 13.50 -15.29 -9.51
N GLY A 8 13.11 -14.48 -8.51
CA GLY A 8 12.55 -15.00 -7.25
C GLY A 8 13.50 -15.85 -6.40
N GLU A 9 14.81 -15.81 -6.64
CA GLU A 9 15.78 -16.64 -5.90
C GLU A 9 15.58 -16.53 -4.39
N ARG A 10 15.42 -17.66 -3.72
CA ARG A 10 15.16 -17.80 -2.26
C ARG A 10 13.82 -17.27 -1.78
N VAL A 11 12.87 -17.02 -2.68
CA VAL A 11 11.49 -16.66 -2.32
C VAL A 11 10.61 -17.88 -2.52
N ALA A 12 10.04 -18.40 -1.44
CA ALA A 12 9.12 -19.54 -1.48
C ALA A 12 7.65 -19.11 -1.64
N LYS A 13 7.28 -17.96 -1.05
CA LYS A 13 5.94 -17.38 -1.08
C LYS A 13 6.04 -15.86 -1.02
N THR A 14 5.05 -15.13 -1.54
CA THR A 14 4.98 -13.66 -1.45
C THR A 14 3.67 -13.20 -0.83
N MET A 15 3.71 -12.08 -0.12
CA MET A 15 2.51 -11.39 0.37
C MET A 15 2.56 -9.93 -0.05
N LEU A 16 1.48 -9.43 -0.64
CA LEU A 16 1.28 -8.04 -1.01
C LEU A 16 0.18 -7.46 -0.11
N ILE A 17 0.56 -6.67 0.88
CA ILE A 17 -0.36 -6.10 1.87
C ILE A 17 -0.52 -4.61 1.59
N SER A 18 -1.73 -4.14 1.26
CA SER A 18 -2.03 -2.75 0.90
C SER A 18 -1.00 -2.18 -0.10
N SER A 19 -0.62 -2.99 -1.08
CA SER A 19 0.50 -2.71 -1.97
C SER A 19 0.12 -1.82 -3.14
N VAL A 20 1.05 -0.97 -3.60
CA VAL A 20 0.92 -0.12 -4.81
C VAL A 20 1.06 -0.89 -6.13
N VAL A 21 1.30 -2.19 -6.06
CA VAL A 21 1.45 -3.06 -7.24
C VAL A 21 0.06 -3.31 -7.86
N PRO A 22 -0.09 -3.26 -9.18
CA PRO A 22 0.94 -3.19 -10.23
C PRO A 22 1.37 -1.77 -10.63
N PHE A 23 0.49 -0.77 -10.52
CA PHE A 23 0.78 0.59 -10.94
C PHE A 23 -0.21 1.57 -10.33
N MET A 24 0.27 2.72 -9.87
CA MET A 24 -0.59 3.71 -9.23
C MET A 24 -1.05 4.82 -10.14
N LEU A 25 -0.20 5.27 -11.08
CA LEU A 25 -0.49 6.42 -11.92
C LEU A 25 -1.58 6.12 -12.94
N ASP A 26 -2.54 7.05 -13.06
CA ASP A 26 -3.51 7.07 -14.15
C ASP A 26 -2.84 7.40 -15.49
N THR A 27 -3.09 6.58 -16.51
CA THR A 27 -2.52 6.70 -17.86
C THR A 27 -3.55 6.28 -18.90
N ASP A 28 -3.27 6.48 -20.18
CA ASP A 28 -4.19 6.11 -21.27
C ASP A 28 -4.55 4.61 -21.29
N ASP A 29 -3.73 3.76 -20.65
CA ASP A 29 -3.88 2.30 -20.62
C ASP A 29 -4.07 1.74 -19.20
N HIS A 30 -4.26 2.60 -18.20
CA HIS A 30 -4.44 2.20 -16.81
C HIS A 30 -5.26 3.21 -16.01
N ASP A 31 -6.39 2.77 -15.48
CA ASP A 31 -7.26 3.55 -14.60
C ASP A 31 -6.65 3.59 -13.19
N GLY A 32 -5.88 4.63 -12.90
CA GLY A 32 -5.14 4.78 -11.65
C GLY A 32 -5.48 6.07 -10.90
N VAL A 33 -4.50 6.56 -10.15
CA VAL A 33 -4.58 7.81 -9.39
C VAL A 33 -4.01 8.95 -10.26
N PRO A 34 -4.78 10.03 -10.51
CA PRO A 34 -4.30 11.14 -11.32
C PRO A 34 -3.02 11.79 -10.78
N GLN A 35 -2.09 12.19 -11.68
CA GLN A 35 -0.82 12.85 -11.33
C GLN A 35 -0.99 14.03 -10.35
N LYS A 36 -2.06 14.80 -10.49
CA LYS A 36 -2.36 15.94 -9.60
C LYS A 36 -2.47 15.56 -8.12
N VAL A 37 -2.81 14.30 -7.80
CA VAL A 37 -2.89 13.81 -6.42
C VAL A 37 -1.48 13.70 -5.84
N PHE A 38 -0.55 13.11 -6.58
CA PHE A 38 0.86 13.01 -6.16
C PHE A 38 1.52 14.38 -6.04
N ASP A 39 1.22 15.29 -6.96
CA ASP A 39 1.70 16.67 -6.88
C ASP A 39 1.13 17.39 -5.65
N GLY A 40 -0.16 17.20 -5.33
CA GLY A 40 -0.79 17.73 -4.13
C GLY A 40 -0.16 17.20 -2.83
N ILE A 41 0.21 15.91 -2.78
CA ILE A 41 0.95 15.32 -1.65
C ILE A 41 2.31 16.03 -1.48
N LYS A 42 3.07 16.19 -2.56
CA LYS A 42 4.37 16.87 -2.52
C LYS A 42 4.25 18.33 -2.10
N ASP A 43 3.23 19.03 -2.57
CA ASP A 43 2.97 20.42 -2.21
C ASP A 43 2.55 20.57 -0.74
N GLY A 44 1.71 19.67 -0.24
CA GLY A 44 1.37 19.61 1.19
C GLY A 44 2.60 19.38 2.07
N LEU A 45 3.44 18.41 1.71
CA LEU A 45 4.71 18.13 2.39
C LEU A 45 5.70 19.30 2.39
N ARG A 46 5.73 20.10 1.32
CA ARG A 46 6.59 21.31 1.24
C ARG A 46 6.03 22.46 2.03
N LYS A 47 4.70 22.63 2.04
CA LYS A 47 4.01 23.75 2.67
C LYS A 47 4.03 23.65 4.19
N ASP A 48 3.58 22.52 4.71
CA ASP A 48 3.53 22.25 6.16
C ASP A 48 3.56 20.73 6.38
N ARG A 49 4.77 20.19 6.48
CA ARG A 49 4.98 18.73 6.61
C ARG A 49 4.34 18.13 7.85
N PRO A 50 4.46 18.71 9.06
CA PRO A 50 3.83 18.19 10.26
C PRO A 50 2.30 18.12 10.13
N GLU A 51 1.67 19.18 9.67
CA GLU A 51 0.21 19.24 9.49
C GLU A 51 -0.25 18.24 8.42
N PHE A 52 0.42 18.24 7.26
CA PHE A 52 0.11 17.29 6.18
C PHE A 52 0.18 15.85 6.66
N LEU A 53 1.26 15.45 7.35
CA LEU A 53 1.43 14.08 7.85
C LEU A 53 0.43 13.74 8.95
N SER A 54 0.06 14.71 9.79
CA SER A 54 -0.98 14.52 10.82
C SER A 54 -2.33 14.17 10.20
N GLU A 55 -2.75 14.91 9.18
CA GLU A 55 -4.01 14.63 8.45
C GLU A 55 -3.90 13.35 7.61
N PHE A 56 -2.76 13.12 6.95
CA PHE A 56 -2.50 11.88 6.18
C PHE A 56 -2.70 10.63 7.04
N PHE A 57 -2.17 10.59 8.27
CA PHE A 57 -2.32 9.40 9.12
C PHE A 57 -3.76 9.17 9.59
N LYS A 58 -4.61 10.19 9.65
CA LYS A 58 -6.03 10.00 9.90
C LYS A 58 -6.69 9.21 8.76
N THR A 59 -6.42 9.58 7.52
CA THR A 59 -6.88 8.85 6.32
C THR A 59 -6.26 7.46 6.24
N PHE A 60 -4.95 7.36 6.45
CA PHE A 60 -4.18 6.11 6.39
C PHE A 60 -4.74 5.02 7.33
N TYR A 61 -5.17 5.39 8.54
CA TYR A 61 -5.78 4.48 9.50
C TYR A 61 -7.32 4.49 9.46
N GLY A 62 -7.96 5.26 8.57
CA GLY A 62 -9.41 5.35 8.48
C GLY A 62 -10.07 5.93 9.72
N GLN A 63 -9.46 6.98 10.31
CA GLN A 63 -9.96 7.59 11.54
C GLN A 63 -11.38 8.14 11.37
N GLY A 64 -12.29 7.78 12.26
CA GLY A 64 -13.70 8.16 12.19
C GLY A 64 -14.59 7.24 11.34
N THR A 65 -14.03 6.24 10.67
CA THR A 65 -14.80 5.21 9.97
C THR A 65 -15.24 4.08 10.91
N LYS A 66 -16.22 3.27 10.49
CA LYS A 66 -16.73 2.16 11.31
C LYS A 66 -15.75 1.02 11.53
N LYS A 67 -14.83 0.80 10.58
CA LYS A 67 -13.92 -0.35 10.54
C LYS A 67 -12.45 0.07 10.52
N GLY A 68 -12.18 1.34 10.73
CA GLY A 68 -10.84 1.89 10.84
C GLY A 68 -10.63 2.60 12.15
N GLY A 69 -9.51 3.30 12.23
CA GLY A 69 -9.12 4.10 13.37
C GLY A 69 -8.15 3.38 14.30
N VAL A 70 -7.32 4.19 14.91
CA VAL A 70 -6.36 3.81 15.93
C VAL A 70 -6.40 4.83 17.06
N SER A 71 -5.72 4.56 18.18
CA SER A 71 -5.63 5.55 19.27
C SER A 71 -4.83 6.80 18.85
N ASP A 72 -5.10 7.93 19.52
CA ASP A 72 -4.30 9.15 19.34
C ASP A 72 -2.82 8.93 19.59
N GLY A 73 -2.49 8.00 20.49
CA GLY A 73 -1.11 7.59 20.76
C GLY A 73 -0.43 6.98 19.53
N VAL A 74 -1.14 6.13 18.77
CA VAL A 74 -0.63 5.53 17.52
C VAL A 74 -0.49 6.59 16.43
N LEU A 75 -1.45 7.51 16.28
CA LEU A 75 -1.35 8.64 15.36
C LEU A 75 -0.12 9.49 15.65
N HIS A 76 0.04 9.88 16.93
CA HIS A 76 1.20 10.67 17.35
C HIS A 76 2.52 9.93 17.11
N TRP A 77 2.60 8.65 17.45
CA TRP A 77 3.78 7.83 17.23
C TRP A 77 4.13 7.72 15.74
N SER A 78 3.14 7.51 14.88
CA SER A 78 3.32 7.47 13.42
C SER A 78 3.87 8.79 12.87
N LEU A 79 3.33 9.93 13.35
CA LEU A 79 3.84 11.25 13.01
C LEU A 79 5.30 11.42 13.44
N MET A 80 5.62 11.04 14.67
CA MET A 80 7.00 11.16 15.21
C MET A 80 7.99 10.34 14.40
N MET A 81 7.61 9.11 13.98
CA MET A 81 8.46 8.28 13.11
C MET A 81 8.64 8.91 11.74
N ALA A 82 7.55 9.38 11.11
CA ALA A 82 7.60 10.00 9.79
C ALA A 82 8.44 11.28 9.79
N MET A 83 8.41 12.06 10.87
CA MET A 83 9.20 13.29 11.01
C MET A 83 10.72 13.04 11.08
N GLN A 84 11.17 11.83 11.40
CA GLN A 84 12.58 11.46 11.39
C GLN A 84 13.13 11.21 9.98
N ALA A 85 12.27 10.93 9.01
CA ALA A 85 12.70 10.69 7.63
C ALA A 85 13.21 12.00 6.98
N SER A 86 14.15 11.87 6.06
CA SER A 86 14.63 13.00 5.26
C SER A 86 13.48 13.64 4.47
N PRO A 87 13.27 14.97 4.51
CA PRO A 87 12.27 15.64 3.69
C PRO A 87 12.45 15.36 2.19
N LYS A 88 13.69 15.36 1.71
CA LYS A 88 14.00 15.03 0.32
C LYS A 88 13.59 13.60 -0.03
N ALA A 89 13.99 12.63 0.79
CA ALA A 89 13.65 11.22 0.56
C ALA A 89 12.12 11.00 0.61
N THR A 90 11.39 11.69 1.49
CA THR A 90 9.93 11.62 1.54
C THR A 90 9.31 12.07 0.22
N LEU A 91 9.78 13.18 -0.37
CA LEU A 91 9.30 13.67 -1.67
C LEU A 91 9.68 12.71 -2.82
N ASP A 92 10.91 12.20 -2.82
CA ASP A 92 11.37 11.24 -3.84
C ASP A 92 10.57 9.92 -3.77
N CYS A 93 10.17 9.50 -2.56
CA CYS A 93 9.31 8.32 -2.38
C CYS A 93 7.91 8.51 -2.97
N VAL A 94 7.34 9.73 -2.94
CA VAL A 94 6.05 10.01 -3.59
C VAL A 94 6.14 9.74 -5.09
N ASP A 95 7.21 10.19 -5.74
CA ASP A 95 7.44 9.91 -7.15
C ASP A 95 7.67 8.39 -7.36
N ALA A 96 8.46 7.74 -6.50
CA ALA A 96 8.79 6.33 -6.64
C ALA A 96 7.55 5.43 -6.55
N PHE A 97 6.68 5.59 -5.53
CA PHE A 97 5.51 4.74 -5.41
C PHE A 97 4.39 5.13 -6.39
N GLY A 98 4.28 6.43 -6.74
CA GLY A 98 3.24 6.93 -7.63
C GLY A 98 3.48 6.58 -9.09
N THR A 99 4.73 6.67 -9.56
CA THR A 99 5.03 6.58 -11.00
C THR A 99 5.79 5.33 -11.44
N THR A 100 6.17 4.44 -10.51
CA THR A 100 6.85 3.21 -10.90
C THR A 100 5.85 2.18 -11.44
N ASP A 101 5.98 1.83 -12.71
CA ASP A 101 5.22 0.76 -13.33
C ASP A 101 5.86 -0.60 -13.00
N PHE A 102 5.11 -1.44 -12.25
CA PHE A 102 5.51 -2.81 -11.91
C PHE A 102 4.82 -3.86 -12.77
N ARG A 103 3.95 -3.49 -13.71
CA ARG A 103 3.25 -4.45 -14.59
C ARG A 103 4.21 -5.41 -15.31
N PRO A 104 5.39 -4.95 -15.81
CA PRO A 104 6.35 -5.86 -16.42
C PRO A 104 6.99 -6.87 -15.44
N ASP A 105 6.94 -6.59 -14.13
CA ASP A 105 7.54 -7.45 -13.12
C ASP A 105 6.61 -8.60 -12.68
N LEU A 106 5.30 -8.51 -12.95
CA LEU A 106 4.31 -9.46 -12.41
C LEU A 106 4.47 -10.87 -12.97
N ASN A 107 4.93 -11.01 -14.20
CA ASN A 107 5.21 -12.32 -14.81
C ASN A 107 6.29 -13.12 -14.10
N ALA A 108 7.10 -12.47 -13.26
CA ALA A 108 8.14 -13.11 -12.47
C ALA A 108 7.64 -13.64 -11.11
N PHE A 109 6.34 -13.46 -10.80
CA PHE A 109 5.73 -14.06 -9.61
C PHE A 109 5.26 -15.46 -9.96
N ASP A 110 6.15 -16.43 -9.83
CA ASP A 110 5.95 -17.85 -10.10
C ASP A 110 5.79 -18.71 -8.82
N VAL A 111 5.63 -18.04 -7.68
CA VAL A 111 5.40 -18.64 -6.36
C VAL A 111 4.02 -18.27 -5.85
N PRO A 112 3.43 -19.07 -4.92
CA PRO A 112 2.17 -18.71 -4.28
C PRO A 112 2.21 -17.29 -3.74
N THR A 113 1.17 -16.50 -4.04
CA THR A 113 1.11 -15.08 -3.68
C THR A 113 -0.22 -14.77 -2.98
N LEU A 114 -0.14 -14.20 -1.78
CA LEU A 114 -1.31 -13.67 -1.07
C LEU A 114 -1.37 -12.15 -1.25
N VAL A 115 -2.49 -11.64 -1.75
CA VAL A 115 -2.81 -10.21 -1.79
C VAL A 115 -3.84 -9.91 -0.72
N VAL A 116 -3.53 -9.00 0.21
CA VAL A 116 -4.45 -8.54 1.26
C VAL A 116 -4.67 -7.05 1.10
N HIS A 117 -5.93 -6.62 0.99
CA HIS A 117 -6.23 -5.21 0.76
C HIS A 117 -7.55 -4.77 1.41
N GLY A 118 -7.58 -3.56 1.95
CA GLY A 118 -8.79 -2.95 2.50
C GLY A 118 -9.68 -2.38 1.41
N THR A 119 -10.99 -2.65 1.46
CA THR A 119 -11.92 -2.13 0.43
C THR A 119 -12.21 -0.63 0.58
N ALA A 120 -11.88 -0.01 1.73
CA ALA A 120 -11.95 1.41 1.98
C ALA A 120 -10.57 2.07 2.09
N ASP A 121 -9.57 1.53 1.39
CA ASP A 121 -8.23 2.11 1.31
C ASP A 121 -8.26 3.36 0.40
N GLU A 122 -8.21 4.54 1.02
CA GLU A 122 -8.16 5.83 0.33
C GLU A 122 -6.73 6.29 0.02
N THR A 123 -5.72 5.58 0.56
CA THR A 123 -4.29 5.86 0.31
C THR A 123 -3.81 5.16 -0.95
N VAL A 124 -4.14 3.88 -1.07
CA VAL A 124 -3.85 3.03 -2.24
C VAL A 124 -5.18 2.35 -2.63
N PRO A 125 -5.95 2.92 -3.57
CA PRO A 125 -7.23 2.36 -3.96
C PRO A 125 -7.11 0.92 -4.44
N ILE A 126 -8.01 0.04 -3.97
CA ILE A 126 -7.91 -1.41 -4.19
C ILE A 126 -8.02 -1.81 -5.66
N ASP A 127 -8.84 -1.10 -6.46
CA ASP A 127 -9.10 -1.48 -7.87
C ASP A 127 -7.83 -1.44 -8.74
N PRO A 128 -7.07 -0.32 -8.81
CA PRO A 128 -5.87 -0.25 -9.62
C PRO A 128 -4.67 -0.98 -9.00
N SER A 129 -4.80 -1.48 -7.78
CA SER A 129 -3.71 -2.12 -7.02
C SER A 129 -4.03 -3.56 -6.64
N GLY A 130 -4.61 -3.81 -5.47
CA GLY A 130 -4.82 -5.18 -4.95
C GLY A 130 -5.58 -6.11 -5.89
N ARG A 131 -6.70 -5.63 -6.48
CA ARG A 131 -7.49 -6.42 -7.44
C ARG A 131 -6.73 -6.65 -8.73
N ALA A 132 -6.14 -5.60 -9.31
CA ALA A 132 -5.34 -5.71 -10.52
C ALA A 132 -4.10 -6.60 -10.34
N ALA A 133 -3.44 -6.55 -9.18
CA ALA A 133 -2.31 -7.42 -8.86
C ALA A 133 -2.75 -8.89 -8.79
N ALA A 134 -3.86 -9.18 -8.10
CA ALA A 134 -4.37 -10.54 -7.97
C ALA A 134 -4.83 -11.13 -9.31
N GLU A 135 -5.40 -10.32 -10.18
CA GLU A 135 -5.79 -10.75 -11.54
C GLU A 135 -4.56 -11.05 -12.42
N ALA A 136 -3.50 -10.26 -12.29
CA ALA A 136 -2.33 -10.35 -13.15
C ALA A 136 -1.29 -11.39 -12.71
N ILE A 137 -1.23 -11.73 -11.41
CA ILE A 137 -0.32 -12.75 -10.86
C ILE A 137 -0.98 -14.12 -10.96
N ARG A 138 -0.31 -15.09 -11.61
CA ARG A 138 -0.86 -16.41 -11.96
C ARG A 138 -1.41 -17.22 -10.78
N ASP A 139 -0.71 -17.22 -9.66
CA ASP A 139 -1.04 -18.02 -8.46
C ASP A 139 -1.24 -17.07 -7.26
N ALA A 140 -2.18 -16.13 -7.44
CA ALA A 140 -2.51 -15.17 -6.41
C ALA A 140 -3.89 -15.44 -5.79
N GLU A 141 -3.94 -15.44 -4.46
CA GLU A 141 -5.17 -15.37 -3.68
C GLU A 141 -5.41 -13.93 -3.22
N LEU A 142 -6.62 -13.40 -3.40
CA LEU A 142 -7.01 -12.08 -2.89
C LEU A 142 -7.90 -12.23 -1.65
N LYS A 143 -7.47 -11.63 -0.54
CA LYS A 143 -8.29 -11.42 0.66
C LYS A 143 -8.64 -9.94 0.78
N GLU A 144 -9.90 -9.60 0.52
CA GLU A 144 -10.43 -8.25 0.69
C GLU A 144 -10.95 -8.07 2.13
N TYR A 145 -10.45 -7.03 2.81
CA TYR A 145 -10.94 -6.67 4.14
C TYR A 145 -12.01 -5.59 4.00
N ASP A 146 -13.27 -6.01 4.15
CA ASP A 146 -14.43 -5.15 3.93
C ASP A 146 -14.44 -3.91 4.84
N GLY A 147 -14.44 -2.72 4.23
CA GLY A 147 -14.42 -1.43 4.91
C GLY A 147 -13.11 -1.09 5.63
N ALA A 148 -12.07 -1.90 5.49
CA ALA A 148 -10.78 -1.64 6.12
C ALA A 148 -9.98 -0.57 5.36
N PRO A 149 -9.24 0.30 6.08
CA PRO A 149 -8.37 1.32 5.50
C PRO A 149 -7.01 0.75 5.12
N HIS A 150 -6.05 1.62 4.72
CA HIS A 150 -4.71 1.25 4.33
C HIS A 150 -3.89 0.59 5.44
N GLY A 151 -3.96 1.11 6.66
CA GLY A 151 -3.11 0.73 7.79
C GLY A 151 -3.47 -0.60 8.46
N LEU A 152 -3.63 -1.69 7.69
CA LEU A 152 -4.10 -3.00 8.14
C LEU A 152 -3.28 -3.56 9.31
N THR A 153 -1.98 -3.33 9.33
CA THR A 153 -1.08 -3.81 10.39
C THR A 153 -1.40 -3.24 11.79
N ALA A 154 -2.13 -2.13 11.85
CA ALA A 154 -2.57 -1.54 13.11
C ALA A 154 -4.08 -1.66 13.33
N THR A 155 -4.87 -1.59 12.26
CA THR A 155 -6.35 -1.58 12.37
C THR A 155 -6.94 -2.98 12.36
N HIS A 156 -6.30 -3.94 11.69
CA HIS A 156 -6.77 -5.32 11.51
C HIS A 156 -5.66 -6.34 11.82
N ALA A 157 -4.80 -6.04 12.81
CA ALA A 157 -3.60 -6.81 13.11
C ALA A 157 -3.86 -8.31 13.36
N ASP A 158 -4.88 -8.63 14.18
CA ASP A 158 -5.18 -10.01 14.53
C ASP A 158 -5.66 -10.83 13.33
N GLN A 159 -6.55 -10.26 12.51
CA GLN A 159 -7.03 -10.89 11.28
C GLN A 159 -5.89 -11.08 10.28
N LEU A 160 -5.09 -10.03 10.06
CA LEU A 160 -3.95 -10.08 9.15
C LEU A 160 -2.93 -11.14 9.60
N PHE A 161 -2.66 -11.23 10.89
CA PHE A 161 -1.74 -12.22 11.45
C PHE A 161 -2.24 -13.66 11.21
N GLN A 162 -3.52 -13.93 11.41
CA GLN A 162 -4.10 -15.24 11.13
C GLN A 162 -4.01 -15.61 9.65
N ASP A 163 -4.39 -14.69 8.75
CA ASP A 163 -4.29 -14.90 7.30
C ASP A 163 -2.84 -15.15 6.84
N MET A 164 -1.88 -14.44 7.43
CA MET A 164 -0.45 -14.64 7.16
C MET A 164 0.03 -16.02 7.61
N LEU A 165 -0.40 -16.48 8.80
CA LEU A 165 -0.05 -17.83 9.30
C LEU A 165 -0.65 -18.93 8.43
N GLU A 166 -1.93 -18.85 8.12
CA GLU A 166 -2.60 -19.82 7.24
C GLU A 166 -1.90 -19.93 5.89
N PHE A 167 -1.57 -18.78 5.28
CA PHE A 167 -0.85 -18.76 4.02
C PHE A 167 0.59 -19.29 4.14
N HIS A 168 1.27 -19.05 5.27
CA HIS A 168 2.61 -19.58 5.50
C HIS A 168 2.60 -21.11 5.60
N GLU A 169 1.60 -21.68 6.28
CA GLU A 169 1.48 -23.11 6.55
C GLU A 169 0.91 -23.91 5.36
N SER A 170 0.19 -23.27 4.43
CA SER A 170 -0.32 -23.90 3.20
C SER A 170 0.82 -24.26 2.24
#